data_1822ff589c776ce0af0afd280c9e2350
#
_entry.id   1822ff589c776ce0af0afd280c9e2350
#
_cell.length_a   1.000
_cell.length_b   1.000
_cell.length_c   1.000
_cell.angle_alpha   90.00
_cell.angle_beta   90.00
_cell.angle_gamma   90.00
#
_symmetry.space_group_name_H-M   'P 1'
#
loop_
_entity.id
_entity.type
_entity.pdbx_description
1 polymer ?
#
loop_
_entity_poly.entity_id
_entity_poly.type
_entity_poly.pdbx_seq_one_letter_code
_entity_poly.pdbx_strand_id
1 'polypeptide(L)'
;MKKKPLFIAIEGGEGSGKSSLMIALKDVLGDAILTTREPGGSPYAEVIRTAAIKNPLAKNTPTAATLCLMFAARFDNTTNLIVPALNSGKPVIADRFDASSYAYNVWAQSNGELEEVFWNLRKRLAILPDLYIFVDVDPEEGVRRAQSRNQFLPVVGQYDHFDNREVEFHKKVRDGYMKFLIRVDHVVINANRSFEKVKTDFISEIKKRL
;
A
#
# COMPACT_ATOMS: atom_id res chain seq x y z
N MET A 1 10.15 -30.43 -3.99
CA MET A 1 8.86 -29.72 -3.97
C MET A 1 9.11 -28.27 -4.39
N LYS A 2 8.35 -27.72 -5.34
CA LYS A 2 8.45 -26.27 -5.68
C LYS A 2 7.97 -25.46 -4.48
N LYS A 3 8.75 -24.43 -4.09
CA LYS A 3 8.38 -23.51 -3.03
C LYS A 3 7.05 -22.80 -3.39
N LYS A 4 6.13 -22.66 -2.43
CA LYS A 4 4.87 -21.93 -2.64
C LYS A 4 5.21 -20.49 -3.03
N PRO A 5 4.61 -19.92 -4.11
CA PRO A 5 4.85 -18.53 -4.46
C PRO A 5 4.33 -17.60 -3.35
N LEU A 6 5.10 -16.56 -3.02
CA LEU A 6 4.77 -15.64 -1.95
C LEU A 6 3.91 -14.48 -2.44
N PHE A 7 3.03 -14.02 -1.57
CA PHE A 7 2.34 -12.76 -1.69
C PHE A 7 2.91 -11.75 -0.66
N ILE A 8 3.53 -10.67 -1.13
CA ILE A 8 4.17 -9.65 -0.29
C ILE A 8 3.46 -8.31 -0.51
N ALA A 9 3.07 -7.64 0.58
CA ALA A 9 2.54 -6.29 0.55
C ALA A 9 3.62 -5.28 0.95
N ILE A 10 3.79 -4.23 0.15
CA ILE A 10 4.71 -3.12 0.43
C ILE A 10 3.90 -1.96 0.97
N GLU A 11 4.18 -1.57 2.20
CA GLU A 11 3.42 -0.55 2.92
C GLU A 11 4.31 0.64 3.32
N GLY A 12 3.70 1.76 3.64
CA GLY A 12 4.41 2.94 4.10
C GLY A 12 3.63 4.23 3.89
N GLY A 13 4.00 5.26 4.63
CA GLY A 13 3.41 6.60 4.57
C GLY A 13 3.72 7.34 3.26
N GLU A 14 3.24 8.56 3.18
CA GLU A 14 3.58 9.47 2.08
C GLU A 14 5.08 9.78 2.07
N GLY A 15 5.67 9.99 0.89
CA GLY A 15 7.10 10.30 0.75
C GLY A 15 8.09 9.21 1.16
N SER A 16 7.63 7.99 1.53
CA SER A 16 8.51 6.88 1.92
C SER A 16 9.33 6.28 0.76
N GLY A 17 9.02 6.65 -0.49
CA GLY A 17 9.77 6.19 -1.68
C GLY A 17 9.28 4.87 -2.26
N LYS A 18 8.13 4.32 -1.82
CA LYS A 18 7.59 3.03 -2.30
C LYS A 18 7.54 2.91 -3.82
N SER A 19 6.98 3.90 -4.52
CA SER A 19 6.84 3.84 -5.98
C SER A 19 8.19 3.70 -6.68
N SER A 20 9.22 4.41 -6.23
CA SER A 20 10.58 4.29 -6.76
C SER A 20 11.21 2.94 -6.45
N LEU A 21 10.93 2.39 -5.26
CA LEU A 21 11.37 1.05 -4.87
C LEU A 21 10.69 -0.04 -5.70
N MET A 22 9.40 0.10 -6.01
CA MET A 22 8.66 -0.83 -6.87
C MET A 22 9.17 -0.81 -8.31
N ILE A 23 9.55 0.37 -8.84
CA ILE A 23 10.20 0.48 -10.17
C ILE A 23 11.53 -0.26 -10.14
N ALA A 24 12.40 0.04 -9.17
CA ALA A 24 13.71 -0.61 -9.05
C ALA A 24 13.59 -2.13 -8.85
N LEU A 25 12.57 -2.60 -8.14
CA LEU A 25 12.31 -4.03 -7.98
C LEU A 25 11.92 -4.69 -9.31
N LYS A 26 11.07 -4.03 -10.10
CA LYS A 26 10.65 -4.50 -11.41
C LYS A 26 11.83 -4.56 -12.39
N ASP A 27 12.73 -3.58 -12.34
CA ASP A 27 13.95 -3.57 -13.15
C ASP A 27 14.88 -4.76 -12.83
N VAL A 28 14.91 -5.18 -11.56
CA VAL A 28 15.77 -6.29 -11.10
C VAL A 28 15.16 -7.67 -11.31
N LEU A 29 13.85 -7.82 -11.10
CA LEU A 29 13.16 -9.13 -11.11
C LEU A 29 12.33 -9.36 -12.38
N GLY A 30 12.01 -8.33 -13.14
CA GLY A 30 11.28 -8.41 -14.40
C GLY A 30 10.00 -9.24 -14.29
N ASP A 31 9.86 -10.20 -15.21
CA ASP A 31 8.69 -11.08 -15.30
C ASP A 31 8.70 -12.25 -14.31
N ALA A 32 9.75 -12.37 -13.47
CA ALA A 32 9.79 -13.38 -12.42
C ALA A 32 8.75 -13.15 -11.31
N ILE A 33 8.21 -11.94 -11.22
CA ILE A 33 7.17 -11.55 -10.27
C ILE A 33 5.99 -10.86 -10.98
N LEU A 34 4.81 -10.89 -10.36
CA LEU A 34 3.73 -9.98 -10.68
C LEU A 34 3.77 -8.79 -9.72
N THR A 35 3.74 -7.58 -10.25
CA THR A 35 3.53 -6.37 -9.44
C THR A 35 2.10 -5.87 -9.62
N THR A 36 1.46 -5.47 -8.52
CA THR A 36 0.14 -4.83 -8.52
C THR A 36 0.13 -3.66 -7.55
N ARG A 37 -0.98 -2.92 -7.49
CA ARG A 37 -1.15 -1.80 -6.54
C ARG A 37 -2.56 -1.75 -6.00
N GLU A 38 -2.74 -1.16 -4.83
CA GLU A 38 -4.07 -0.93 -4.26
C GLU A 38 -4.31 0.51 -3.80
N PRO A 39 -5.57 0.99 -3.93
CA PRO A 39 -6.64 0.37 -4.70
C PRO A 39 -6.31 0.36 -6.20
N GLY A 40 -6.79 -0.67 -6.92
CA GLY A 40 -6.52 -0.85 -8.35
C GLY A 40 -5.94 -2.23 -8.65
N GLY A 41 -5.19 -2.33 -9.76
CA GLY A 41 -4.50 -3.54 -10.18
C GLY A 41 -5.27 -4.34 -11.21
N SER A 42 -6.51 -4.76 -10.93
CA SER A 42 -7.41 -5.38 -11.91
C SER A 42 -8.26 -4.32 -12.64
N PRO A 43 -8.81 -4.63 -13.82
CA PRO A 43 -9.55 -3.62 -14.61
C PRO A 43 -10.71 -2.96 -13.84
N TYR A 44 -11.51 -3.73 -13.10
CA TYR A 44 -12.63 -3.17 -12.35
C TYR A 44 -12.16 -2.43 -11.09
N ALA A 45 -11.12 -2.92 -10.43
CA ALA A 45 -10.52 -2.23 -9.30
C ALA A 45 -9.96 -0.84 -9.69
N GLU A 46 -9.48 -0.64 -10.93
CA GLU A 46 -9.06 0.68 -11.43
C GLU A 46 -10.25 1.64 -11.60
N VAL A 47 -11.43 1.14 -11.98
CA VAL A 47 -12.66 1.96 -12.00
C VAL A 47 -13.01 2.42 -10.60
N ILE A 48 -12.96 1.50 -9.62
CA ILE A 48 -13.22 1.82 -8.21
C ILE A 48 -12.18 2.81 -7.69
N ARG A 49 -10.89 2.62 -8.02
CA ARG A 49 -9.82 3.59 -7.69
C ARG A 49 -10.16 4.98 -8.18
N THR A 50 -10.62 5.09 -9.42
CA THR A 50 -10.98 6.39 -10.00
C THR A 50 -12.10 7.04 -9.21
N ALA A 51 -13.13 6.30 -8.85
CA ALA A 51 -14.24 6.79 -8.04
C ALA A 51 -13.82 7.17 -6.62
N ALA A 52 -13.00 6.34 -5.97
CA ALA A 52 -12.66 6.47 -4.55
C ALA A 52 -11.56 7.51 -4.25
N ILE A 53 -10.67 7.78 -5.21
CA ILE A 53 -9.49 8.62 -4.98
C ILE A 53 -9.42 9.82 -5.93
N LYS A 54 -9.65 9.59 -7.25
CA LYS A 54 -9.44 10.63 -8.25
C LYS A 54 -10.67 11.51 -8.48
N ASN A 55 -11.86 11.04 -8.09
CA ASN A 55 -13.06 11.83 -8.23
C ASN A 55 -13.06 13.01 -7.26
N PRO A 56 -13.30 14.25 -7.68
CA PRO A 56 -13.36 15.42 -6.79
C PRO A 56 -14.35 15.29 -5.63
N LEU A 57 -15.43 14.51 -5.82
CA LEU A 57 -16.42 14.22 -4.75
C LEU A 57 -15.89 13.31 -3.67
N ALA A 58 -14.84 12.53 -3.94
CA ALA A 58 -14.27 11.55 -2.99
C ALA A 58 -13.79 12.19 -1.68
N LYS A 59 -13.30 13.44 -1.73
CA LYS A 59 -12.84 14.16 -0.52
C LYS A 59 -13.93 14.38 0.54
N ASN A 60 -15.20 14.37 0.13
CA ASN A 60 -16.36 14.56 1.00
C ASN A 60 -17.07 13.24 1.34
N THR A 61 -16.53 12.11 0.87
CA THR A 61 -17.12 10.80 1.12
C THR A 61 -16.90 10.39 2.58
N PRO A 62 -17.92 9.88 3.29
CA PRO A 62 -17.74 9.35 4.64
C PRO A 62 -16.67 8.27 4.69
N THR A 63 -15.86 8.26 5.75
CA THR A 63 -14.73 7.32 5.89
C THR A 63 -15.15 5.86 5.79
N ALA A 64 -16.33 5.51 6.33
CA ALA A 64 -16.88 4.15 6.21
C ALA A 64 -17.14 3.76 4.75
N ALA A 65 -17.68 4.67 3.93
CA ALA A 65 -17.92 4.41 2.52
C ALA A 65 -16.59 4.29 1.75
N THR A 66 -15.60 5.15 2.07
CA THR A 66 -14.25 5.03 1.51
C THR A 66 -13.63 3.68 1.85
N LEU A 67 -13.71 3.23 3.10
CA LEU A 67 -13.23 1.92 3.53
C LEU A 67 -13.88 0.78 2.73
N CYS A 68 -15.19 0.82 2.53
CA CYS A 68 -15.92 -0.16 1.73
C CYS A 68 -15.45 -0.18 0.26
N LEU A 69 -15.21 0.99 -0.35
CA LEU A 69 -14.68 1.09 -1.70
C LEU A 69 -13.26 0.51 -1.81
N MET A 70 -12.39 0.75 -0.81
CA MET A 70 -11.06 0.14 -0.76
C MET A 70 -11.14 -1.39 -0.73
N PHE A 71 -12.07 -1.95 0.08
CA PHE A 71 -12.27 -3.40 0.13
C PHE A 71 -12.94 -3.94 -1.14
N ALA A 72 -13.86 -3.21 -1.76
CA ALA A 72 -14.45 -3.63 -3.04
C ALA A 72 -13.37 -3.78 -4.13
N ALA A 73 -12.48 -2.79 -4.26
CA ALA A 73 -11.35 -2.87 -5.19
C ALA A 73 -10.40 -4.04 -4.82
N ARG A 74 -10.13 -4.25 -3.54
CA ARG A 74 -9.27 -5.34 -3.04
C ARG A 74 -9.86 -6.71 -3.30
N PHE A 75 -11.15 -6.92 -3.10
CA PHE A 75 -11.82 -8.19 -3.44
C PHE A 75 -11.66 -8.50 -4.92
N ASP A 76 -11.88 -7.51 -5.80
CA ASP A 76 -11.73 -7.70 -7.23
C ASP A 76 -10.29 -8.00 -7.62
N ASN A 77 -9.33 -7.19 -7.16
CA ASN A 77 -7.90 -7.38 -7.42
C ASN A 77 -7.38 -8.73 -6.91
N THR A 78 -7.80 -9.11 -5.69
CA THR A 78 -7.40 -10.37 -5.08
C THR A 78 -7.90 -11.56 -5.88
N THR A 79 -9.19 -11.56 -6.26
CA THR A 79 -9.82 -12.68 -6.95
C THR A 79 -9.38 -12.79 -8.41
N ASN A 80 -9.28 -11.66 -9.12
CA ASN A 80 -9.12 -11.65 -10.57
C ASN A 80 -7.66 -11.49 -11.01
N LEU A 81 -6.74 -11.10 -10.11
CA LEU A 81 -5.33 -10.90 -10.47
C LEU A 81 -4.38 -11.67 -9.54
N ILE A 82 -4.46 -11.46 -8.21
CA ILE A 82 -3.47 -11.99 -7.26
C ILE A 82 -3.56 -13.52 -7.16
N VAL A 83 -4.74 -14.06 -6.87
CA VAL A 83 -4.94 -15.52 -6.73
C VAL A 83 -4.58 -16.29 -7.99
N PRO A 84 -5.01 -15.89 -9.21
CA PRO A 84 -4.59 -16.53 -10.44
C PRO A 84 -3.06 -16.55 -10.66
N ALA A 85 -2.37 -15.45 -10.35
CA ALA A 85 -0.92 -15.37 -10.46
C ALA A 85 -0.21 -16.33 -9.51
N LEU A 86 -0.62 -16.36 -8.25
CA LEU A 86 -0.08 -17.31 -7.27
C LEU A 86 -0.34 -18.78 -7.67
N ASN A 87 -1.54 -19.07 -8.16
CA ASN A 87 -1.88 -20.42 -8.64
C ASN A 87 -1.04 -20.84 -9.85
N SER A 88 -0.59 -19.89 -10.68
CA SER A 88 0.35 -20.15 -11.78
C SER A 88 1.81 -20.30 -11.32
N GLY A 89 2.09 -20.19 -10.03
CA GLY A 89 3.44 -20.29 -9.46
C GLY A 89 4.21 -18.97 -9.47
N LYS A 90 3.55 -17.84 -9.76
CA LYS A 90 4.18 -16.52 -9.86
C LYS A 90 4.04 -15.75 -8.54
N PRO A 91 5.15 -15.33 -7.87
CA PRO A 91 5.09 -14.48 -6.70
C PRO A 91 4.44 -13.13 -7.02
N VAL A 92 3.72 -12.55 -6.06
CA VAL A 92 3.01 -11.28 -6.20
C VAL A 92 3.54 -10.26 -5.19
N ILE A 93 3.85 -9.05 -5.69
CA ILE A 93 4.25 -7.91 -4.85
C ILE A 93 3.22 -6.78 -5.07
N ALA A 94 2.50 -6.42 -4.02
CA ALA A 94 1.52 -5.34 -4.06
C ALA A 94 2.08 -4.04 -3.48
N ASP A 95 1.99 -2.93 -4.22
CA ASP A 95 2.16 -1.59 -3.66
C ASP A 95 0.88 -1.21 -2.93
N ARG A 96 0.91 -1.24 -1.62
CA ARG A 96 -0.18 -1.15 -0.65
C ARG A 96 -1.10 -2.38 -0.66
N PHE A 97 -1.69 -2.61 0.51
CA PHE A 97 -2.76 -3.59 0.71
C PHE A 97 -3.65 -3.16 1.90
N ASP A 98 -4.10 -4.07 2.72
CA ASP A 98 -5.04 -3.82 3.81
C ASP A 98 -4.47 -2.99 4.96
N ALA A 99 -3.16 -3.05 5.24
CA ALA A 99 -2.53 -2.21 6.25
C ALA A 99 -2.68 -0.71 5.95
N SER A 100 -2.64 -0.31 4.65
CA SER A 100 -2.97 1.06 4.24
C SER A 100 -4.40 1.44 4.62
N SER A 101 -5.40 0.57 4.39
CA SER A 101 -6.79 0.86 4.77
C SER A 101 -6.95 0.97 6.29
N TYR A 102 -6.26 0.12 7.06
CA TYR A 102 -6.25 0.24 8.51
C TYR A 102 -5.63 1.56 8.96
N ALA A 103 -4.44 1.88 8.48
CA ALA A 103 -3.71 3.09 8.88
C ALA A 103 -4.47 4.38 8.54
N TYR A 104 -4.97 4.50 7.31
CA TYR A 104 -5.61 5.72 6.83
C TYR A 104 -7.07 5.84 7.24
N ASN A 105 -7.88 4.79 7.03
CA ASN A 105 -9.33 4.88 7.23
C ASN A 105 -9.73 4.53 8.67
N VAL A 106 -9.19 3.44 9.22
CA VAL A 106 -9.58 3.01 10.58
C VAL A 106 -8.92 3.87 11.63
N TRP A 107 -7.60 4.08 11.55
CA TRP A 107 -6.87 4.75 12.63
C TRP A 107 -6.83 6.26 12.46
N ALA A 108 -6.28 6.78 11.37
CA ALA A 108 -6.05 8.21 11.23
C ALA A 108 -7.34 9.04 11.03
N GLN A 109 -8.37 8.50 10.37
CA GLN A 109 -9.61 9.21 10.08
C GLN A 109 -10.75 8.92 11.04
N SER A 110 -10.87 7.69 11.57
CA SER A 110 -12.01 7.31 12.44
C SER A 110 -11.61 6.98 13.87
N ASN A 111 -10.33 7.18 14.25
CA ASN A 111 -9.82 6.88 15.60
C ASN A 111 -10.18 5.46 16.10
N GLY A 112 -10.27 4.49 15.18
CA GLY A 112 -10.59 3.10 15.52
C GLY A 112 -12.06 2.71 15.46
N GLU A 113 -13.00 3.64 15.27
CA GLU A 113 -14.44 3.33 15.22
C GLU A 113 -14.80 2.32 14.13
N LEU A 114 -14.04 2.24 13.04
CA LEU A 114 -14.24 1.31 11.94
C LEU A 114 -13.44 -0.01 12.09
N GLU A 115 -12.81 -0.26 13.22
CA GLU A 115 -11.93 -1.42 13.39
C GLU A 115 -12.67 -2.76 13.23
N GLU A 116 -13.84 -2.90 13.80
CA GLU A 116 -14.66 -4.11 13.66
C GLU A 116 -15.06 -4.35 12.20
N VAL A 117 -15.52 -3.31 11.51
CA VAL A 117 -15.88 -3.38 10.08
C VAL A 117 -14.68 -3.83 9.25
N PHE A 118 -13.51 -3.24 9.49
CA PHE A 118 -12.26 -3.61 8.82
C PHE A 118 -11.93 -5.10 8.99
N TRP A 119 -11.91 -5.60 10.23
CA TRP A 119 -11.56 -7.01 10.49
C TRP A 119 -12.59 -7.97 9.91
N ASN A 120 -13.87 -7.61 9.90
CA ASN A 120 -14.93 -8.42 9.30
C ASN A 120 -14.81 -8.50 7.78
N LEU A 121 -14.44 -7.40 7.10
CA LEU A 121 -14.16 -7.40 5.67
C LEU A 121 -12.86 -8.17 5.35
N ARG A 122 -11.79 -7.95 6.13
CA ARG A 122 -10.51 -8.62 5.97
C ARG A 122 -10.61 -10.15 6.01
N LYS A 123 -11.41 -10.69 6.94
CA LYS A 123 -11.64 -12.14 7.06
C LYS A 123 -12.28 -12.78 5.82
N ARG A 124 -12.87 -12.00 4.92
CA ARG A 124 -13.52 -12.46 3.69
C ARG A 124 -12.61 -12.42 2.46
N LEU A 125 -11.40 -11.92 2.59
CA LEU A 125 -10.41 -11.93 1.50
C LEU A 125 -10.00 -13.36 1.17
N ALA A 126 -9.90 -13.66 -0.13
CA ALA A 126 -9.51 -14.99 -0.62
C ALA A 126 -8.07 -15.35 -0.23
N ILE A 127 -7.21 -14.33 -0.08
CA ILE A 127 -5.82 -14.48 0.35
C ILE A 127 -5.35 -13.25 1.10
N LEU A 128 -4.41 -13.45 2.00
CA LEU A 128 -3.70 -12.39 2.72
C LEU A 128 -2.20 -12.44 2.37
N PRO A 129 -1.46 -11.34 2.47
CA PRO A 129 -0.01 -11.34 2.33
C PRO A 129 0.65 -12.31 3.31
N ASP A 130 1.64 -13.06 2.79
CA ASP A 130 2.53 -13.88 3.60
C ASP A 130 3.54 -13.01 4.38
N LEU A 131 3.80 -11.78 3.88
CA LEU A 131 4.72 -10.82 4.49
C LEU A 131 4.30 -9.38 4.18
N TYR A 132 4.45 -8.50 5.14
CA TYR A 132 4.37 -7.05 4.95
C TYR A 132 5.76 -6.44 5.06
N ILE A 133 6.14 -5.59 4.10
CA ILE A 133 7.36 -4.78 4.17
C ILE A 133 6.95 -3.33 4.36
N PHE A 134 7.20 -2.80 5.55
CA PHE A 134 6.88 -1.42 5.89
C PHE A 134 8.09 -0.52 5.65
N VAL A 135 7.96 0.38 4.70
CA VAL A 135 8.97 1.40 4.36
C VAL A 135 8.70 2.61 5.24
N ASP A 136 9.38 2.67 6.39
CA ASP A 136 9.15 3.65 7.45
C ASP A 136 9.97 4.92 7.22
N VAL A 137 9.29 6.02 7.01
CA VAL A 137 9.87 7.37 6.94
C VAL A 137 9.29 8.23 8.06
N ASP A 138 10.08 9.14 8.58
CA ASP A 138 9.59 10.17 9.48
C ASP A 138 8.49 10.98 8.78
N PRO A 139 7.32 11.21 9.42
CA PRO A 139 6.20 11.88 8.78
C PRO A 139 6.51 13.29 8.27
N GLU A 140 7.34 14.06 8.99
CA GLU A 140 7.73 15.42 8.57
C GLU A 140 8.61 15.36 7.31
N GLU A 141 9.57 14.44 7.30
CA GLU A 141 10.42 14.19 6.12
C GLU A 141 9.60 13.64 4.95
N GLY A 142 8.64 12.74 5.20
CA GLY A 142 7.76 12.19 4.18
C GLY A 142 6.92 13.27 3.50
N VAL A 143 6.29 14.15 4.27
CA VAL A 143 5.53 15.30 3.76
C VAL A 143 6.43 16.24 2.97
N ARG A 144 7.63 16.56 3.47
CA ARG A 144 8.59 17.40 2.78
C ARG A 144 8.98 16.83 1.40
N ARG A 145 9.24 15.53 1.33
CA ARG A 145 9.55 14.82 0.06
C ARG A 145 8.39 14.86 -0.92
N ALA A 146 7.17 14.64 -0.43
CA ALA A 146 5.96 14.68 -1.27
C ALA A 146 5.73 16.08 -1.85
N GLN A 147 5.84 17.12 -1.04
CA GLN A 147 5.71 18.52 -1.47
C GLN A 147 6.76 18.90 -2.50
N SER A 148 8.03 18.53 -2.30
CA SER A 148 9.10 18.78 -3.28
C SER A 148 8.81 18.09 -4.62
N ARG A 149 8.37 16.83 -4.61
CA ARG A 149 7.97 16.11 -5.83
C ARG A 149 6.86 16.86 -6.58
N ASN A 150 5.85 17.36 -5.88
CA ASN A 150 4.69 18.03 -6.45
C ASN A 150 5.04 19.39 -7.08
N GLN A 151 6.08 20.08 -6.61
CA GLN A 151 6.58 21.31 -7.22
C GLN A 151 7.27 21.07 -8.58
N PHE A 152 7.92 19.93 -8.77
CA PHE A 152 8.65 19.62 -10.01
C PHE A 152 7.82 18.89 -11.06
N LEU A 153 6.68 18.29 -10.69
CA LEU A 153 5.81 17.51 -11.57
C LEU A 153 4.33 17.91 -11.37
N PRO A 154 3.92 19.12 -11.78
CA PRO A 154 2.53 19.50 -11.71
C PRO A 154 1.72 18.78 -12.78
N VAL A 155 1.45 17.49 -12.62
CA VAL A 155 0.55 16.75 -13.48
C VAL A 155 -0.85 16.84 -12.89
N VAL A 156 -1.72 17.59 -13.58
CA VAL A 156 -3.15 17.69 -13.26
C VAL A 156 -3.74 16.28 -13.17
N GLY A 157 -4.32 15.94 -12.01
CA GLY A 157 -5.04 14.67 -11.81
C GLY A 157 -4.25 13.55 -11.10
N GLN A 158 -3.02 13.76 -10.66
CA GLN A 158 -2.25 12.76 -9.89
C GLN A 158 -2.30 12.96 -8.36
N TYR A 159 -2.97 14.02 -7.88
CA TYR A 159 -3.07 14.28 -6.44
C TYR A 159 -4.12 13.39 -5.80
N ASP A 160 -3.67 12.55 -4.88
CA ASP A 160 -4.54 11.94 -3.88
C ASP A 160 -4.92 13.02 -2.85
N HIS A 161 -6.20 13.09 -2.46
CA HIS A 161 -6.66 14.04 -1.44
C HIS A 161 -6.01 13.81 -0.06
N PHE A 162 -5.26 12.73 0.12
CA PHE A 162 -4.47 12.46 1.32
C PHE A 162 -3.10 13.17 1.30
N ASP A 163 -2.53 13.45 0.12
CA ASP A 163 -1.18 14.02 -0.03
C ASP A 163 -1.03 15.44 0.54
N ASN A 164 -2.13 16.18 0.65
CA ASN A 164 -2.15 17.57 1.12
C ASN A 164 -2.54 17.71 2.60
N ARG A 165 -2.61 16.61 3.35
CA ARG A 165 -2.94 16.67 4.77
C ARG A 165 -1.74 17.12 5.61
N GLU A 166 -2.03 17.70 6.79
CA GLU A 166 -1.03 18.17 7.72
C GLU A 166 -0.17 17.04 8.29
N VAL A 167 1.02 17.36 8.75
CA VAL A 167 1.98 16.41 9.35
C VAL A 167 1.34 15.56 10.45
N GLU A 168 0.49 16.15 11.28
CA GLU A 168 -0.21 15.44 12.37
C GLU A 168 -1.10 14.30 11.86
N PHE A 169 -1.70 14.44 10.69
CA PHE A 169 -2.43 13.34 10.07
C PHE A 169 -1.49 12.20 9.70
N HIS A 170 -0.34 12.50 9.12
CA HIS A 170 0.66 11.49 8.72
C HIS A 170 1.32 10.81 9.93
N LYS A 171 1.45 11.50 11.07
CA LYS A 171 1.84 10.88 12.34
C LYS A 171 0.82 9.84 12.79
N LYS A 172 -0.48 10.17 12.73
CA LYS A 172 -1.55 9.20 13.01
C LYS A 172 -1.54 8.02 12.02
N VAL A 173 -1.28 8.26 10.74
CA VAL A 173 -1.16 7.19 9.74
C VAL A 173 -0.01 6.24 10.10
N ARG A 174 1.17 6.77 10.43
CA ARG A 174 2.31 5.95 10.87
C ARG A 174 1.98 5.12 12.10
N ASP A 175 1.32 5.73 13.09
CA ASP A 175 0.82 5.04 14.28
C ASP A 175 -0.13 3.89 13.93
N GLY A 176 -1.05 4.11 13.00
CA GLY A 176 -1.98 3.10 12.51
C GLY A 176 -1.25 1.91 11.85
N TYR A 177 -0.21 2.18 11.06
CA TYR A 177 0.63 1.11 10.53
C TYR A 177 1.28 0.30 11.65
N MET A 178 1.90 0.95 12.63
CA MET A 178 2.55 0.24 13.74
C MET A 178 1.57 -0.63 14.51
N LYS A 179 0.34 -0.15 14.75
CA LYS A 179 -0.73 -0.93 15.40
C LYS A 179 -1.19 -2.13 14.58
N PHE A 180 -1.20 -2.02 13.25
CA PHE A 180 -1.55 -3.14 12.38
C PHE A 180 -0.44 -4.18 12.33
N LEU A 181 0.81 -3.74 12.17
CA LEU A 181 1.96 -4.60 11.91
C LEU A 181 2.25 -5.59 13.04
N ILE A 182 1.99 -5.23 14.31
CA ILE A 182 2.15 -6.17 15.42
C ILE A 182 1.25 -7.42 15.35
N ARG A 183 0.29 -7.45 14.41
CA ARG A 183 -0.68 -8.54 14.21
C ARG A 183 -0.36 -9.42 12.99
N VAL A 184 0.71 -9.13 12.26
CA VAL A 184 1.08 -9.81 11.01
C VAL A 184 2.59 -9.97 10.89
N ASP A 185 3.04 -10.93 10.08
CA ASP A 185 4.45 -11.06 9.75
C ASP A 185 4.93 -9.85 8.96
N HIS A 186 5.95 -9.16 9.44
CA HIS A 186 6.42 -7.94 8.83
C HIS A 186 7.92 -7.71 8.98
N VAL A 187 8.43 -6.86 8.10
CA VAL A 187 9.78 -6.28 8.15
C VAL A 187 9.66 -4.77 8.03
N VAL A 188 10.40 -4.05 8.85
CA VAL A 188 10.49 -2.59 8.79
C VAL A 188 11.80 -2.18 8.12
N ILE A 189 11.71 -1.36 7.07
CA ILE A 189 12.85 -0.77 6.39
C ILE A 189 12.89 0.72 6.70
N ASN A 190 13.93 1.17 7.40
CA ASN A 190 14.12 2.58 7.71
C ASN A 190 14.45 3.37 6.44
N ALA A 191 13.53 4.24 6.02
CA ALA A 191 13.63 5.09 4.85
C ALA A 191 14.17 6.52 5.14
N ASN A 192 14.63 6.79 6.37
CA ASN A 192 15.30 8.06 6.73
C ASN A 192 16.78 8.06 6.33
N ARG A 193 17.13 7.33 5.28
CA ARG A 193 18.49 7.16 4.75
C ARG A 193 18.49 7.50 3.25
N SER A 194 19.66 7.46 2.62
CA SER A 194 19.76 7.65 1.16
C SER A 194 18.98 6.57 0.42
N PHE A 195 18.35 6.94 -0.70
CA PHE A 195 17.55 6.03 -1.51
C PHE A 195 18.31 4.76 -1.90
N GLU A 196 19.59 4.86 -2.26
CA GLU A 196 20.40 3.70 -2.66
C GLU A 196 20.55 2.67 -1.53
N LYS A 197 20.74 3.11 -0.28
CA LYS A 197 20.78 2.22 0.88
C LYS A 197 19.43 1.54 1.13
N VAL A 198 18.35 2.31 1.06
CA VAL A 198 16.98 1.78 1.24
C VAL A 198 16.64 0.79 0.13
N LYS A 199 16.98 1.10 -1.12
CA LYS A 199 16.80 0.23 -2.29
C LYS A 199 17.56 -1.09 -2.13
N THR A 200 18.79 -1.03 -1.69
CA THR A 200 19.63 -2.23 -1.48
C THR A 200 19.00 -3.15 -0.44
N ASP A 201 18.61 -2.62 0.72
CA ASP A 201 17.98 -3.39 1.78
C ASP A 201 16.62 -3.97 1.34
N PHE A 202 15.81 -3.17 0.64
CA PHE A 202 14.51 -3.57 0.14
C PHE A 202 14.60 -4.73 -0.87
N ILE A 203 15.46 -4.61 -1.87
CA ILE A 203 15.66 -5.65 -2.88
C ILE A 203 16.26 -6.91 -2.25
N SER A 204 17.25 -6.75 -1.36
CA SER A 204 17.86 -7.88 -0.64
C SER A 204 16.82 -8.64 0.18
N GLU A 205 15.94 -7.92 0.87
CA GLU A 205 14.92 -8.53 1.73
C GLU A 205 13.90 -9.35 0.93
N ILE A 206 13.49 -8.86 -0.24
CA ILE A 206 12.59 -9.61 -1.13
C ILE A 206 13.30 -10.82 -1.73
N LYS A 207 14.53 -10.65 -2.24
CA LYS A 207 15.30 -11.76 -2.86
C LYS A 207 15.58 -12.93 -1.92
N LYS A 208 15.79 -12.67 -0.62
CA LYS A 208 16.00 -13.72 0.39
C LYS A 208 14.78 -14.62 0.56
N ARG A 209 13.60 -14.13 0.20
CA ARG A 209 12.32 -14.84 0.42
C ARG A 209 11.81 -15.56 -0.83
N LEU A 210 12.07 -15.02 -2.01
CA LEU A 210 11.74 -15.64 -3.28
C LEU A 210 12.64 -16.85 -3.59
#